data_ff62343beff5c0753970b3a7be6a5ade
#
_entry.id   ff62343beff5c0753970b3a7be6a5ade
#
_cell.length_a   1.000
_cell.length_b   1.000
_cell.length_c   1.000
_cell.angle_alpha   90.00
_cell.angle_beta   90.00
_cell.angle_gamma   90.00
#
_symmetry.space_group_name_H-M   'P 1'
#
loop_
_entity.id
_entity.type
_entity.pdbx_description
1 polymer ?
#
loop_
_entity_poly.entity_id
_entity_poly.type
_entity_poly.pdbx_seq_one_letter_code
_entity_poly.pdbx_strand_id
1 'polypeptide(L)'
;MAFSEKIKKEIEEYCNNHLANDEWYENEFSFIQDTELKYRIIAEFKAIRFAYKLYEGIGATGANLMFEVRNQILAYASIYEAVLEYV
;
A
#
# COMPACT_ATOMS: atom_id res chain seq x y z
N MET A 1 16.91 12.67 7.83
CA MET A 1 16.24 13.48 8.84
C MET A 1 14.73 13.36 8.70
N ALA A 2 14.02 13.10 9.77
CA ALA A 2 12.57 12.95 9.72
C ALA A 2 11.88 14.33 9.71
N PHE A 3 10.69 14.38 9.13
CA PHE A 3 9.84 15.56 9.23
C PHE A 3 9.44 15.83 10.69
N SER A 4 8.98 17.05 10.96
CA SER A 4 8.44 17.38 12.28
C SER A 4 7.21 16.50 12.60
N GLU A 5 6.90 16.35 13.90
CA GLU A 5 5.74 15.55 14.30
C GLU A 5 4.43 16.06 13.68
N LYS A 6 4.28 17.37 13.56
CA LYS A 6 3.10 17.97 12.93
C LYS A 6 2.98 17.57 11.47
N ILE A 7 4.07 17.66 10.70
CA ILE A 7 4.07 17.30 9.28
C ILE A 7 3.82 15.81 9.10
N LYS A 8 4.46 14.96 9.94
CA LYS A 8 4.25 13.52 9.89
C LYS A 8 2.79 13.16 10.12
N LYS A 9 2.17 13.80 11.10
CA LYS A 9 0.76 13.56 11.41
C LYS A 9 -0.15 13.95 10.24
N GLU A 10 0.10 15.09 9.63
CA GLU A 10 -0.67 15.56 8.48
C GLU A 10 -0.55 14.60 7.29
N ILE A 11 0.67 14.10 7.03
CA ILE A 11 0.92 13.13 5.96
C ILE A 11 0.19 11.82 6.24
N GLU A 12 0.28 11.31 7.46
CA GLU A 12 -0.39 10.08 7.86
C GLU A 12 -1.90 10.19 7.74
N GLU A 13 -2.48 11.30 8.17
CA GLU A 13 -3.91 11.55 8.06
C GLU A 13 -4.36 11.59 6.59
N TYR A 14 -3.62 12.29 5.75
CA TYR A 14 -3.92 12.35 4.31
C TYR A 14 -3.89 10.95 3.70
N CYS A 15 -2.83 10.20 3.92
CA CYS A 15 -2.67 8.88 3.34
C CYS A 15 -3.74 7.91 3.83
N ASN A 16 -4.01 7.91 5.13
CA ASN A 16 -4.98 6.98 5.73
C ASN A 16 -6.42 7.30 5.36
N ASN A 17 -6.75 8.58 5.18
CA ASN A 17 -8.10 9.00 4.81
C ASN A 17 -8.50 8.52 3.41
N HIS A 18 -7.53 8.21 2.57
CA HIS A 18 -7.77 7.74 1.21
C HIS A 18 -7.62 6.22 1.07
N LEU A 19 -7.39 5.51 2.16
CA LEU A 19 -7.33 4.06 2.16
C LEU A 19 -8.69 3.47 2.54
N ALA A 20 -8.97 2.29 2.01
CA ALA A 20 -10.14 1.54 2.41
C ALA A 20 -10.01 1.09 3.88
N ASN A 21 -11.14 0.79 4.52
CA ASN A 21 -11.12 0.28 5.89
C ASN A 21 -10.70 -1.19 5.95
N ASP A 22 -10.43 -1.67 7.17
CA ASP A 22 -9.96 -3.05 7.37
C ASP A 22 -10.98 -4.09 6.90
N GLU A 23 -12.27 -3.81 7.07
CA GLU A 23 -13.33 -4.71 6.64
C GLU A 23 -13.29 -4.93 5.13
N TRP A 24 -13.04 -3.87 4.35
CA TRP A 24 -12.91 -3.98 2.90
C TRP A 24 -11.79 -4.95 2.52
N TYR A 25 -10.62 -4.82 3.16
CA TYR A 25 -9.48 -5.69 2.88
C TYR A 25 -9.77 -7.13 3.26
N GLU A 26 -10.42 -7.34 4.39
CA GLU A 26 -10.83 -8.67 4.84
C GLU A 26 -11.73 -9.34 3.81
N ASN A 27 -12.69 -8.60 3.26
CA ASN A 27 -13.64 -9.12 2.28
C ASN A 27 -12.95 -9.41 0.94
N GLU A 28 -12.06 -8.51 0.48
CA GLU A 28 -11.37 -8.68 -0.80
C GLU A 28 -10.45 -9.90 -0.80
N PHE A 29 -9.85 -10.22 0.34
CA PHE A 29 -8.93 -11.35 0.46
C PHE A 29 -9.54 -12.53 1.22
N SER A 30 -10.86 -12.57 1.32
CA SER A 30 -11.57 -13.63 2.06
C SER A 30 -11.34 -15.03 1.47
N PHE A 31 -10.98 -15.15 0.21
CA PHE A 31 -10.68 -16.43 -0.43
C PHE A 31 -9.40 -17.09 0.11
N ILE A 32 -8.54 -16.34 0.79
CA ILE A 32 -7.31 -16.87 1.37
C ILE A 32 -7.65 -17.40 2.76
N GLN A 33 -7.58 -18.73 2.92
CA GLN A 33 -7.92 -19.38 4.18
C GLN A 33 -6.76 -19.44 5.17
N ASP A 34 -5.52 -19.38 4.67
CA ASP A 34 -4.33 -19.27 5.53
C ASP A 34 -4.29 -17.87 6.15
N THR A 35 -4.63 -17.79 7.43
CA THR A 35 -4.79 -16.53 8.14
C THR A 35 -3.49 -15.70 8.16
N GLU A 36 -2.36 -16.36 8.39
CA GLU A 36 -1.06 -15.70 8.43
C GLU A 36 -0.69 -15.09 7.08
N LEU A 37 -0.87 -15.87 6.01
CA LEU A 37 -0.62 -15.40 4.64
C LEU A 37 -1.57 -14.25 4.28
N LYS A 38 -2.84 -14.40 4.62
CA LYS A 38 -3.87 -13.37 4.36
C LYS A 38 -3.49 -12.04 4.98
N TYR A 39 -3.12 -12.03 6.27
CA TYR A 39 -2.76 -10.78 6.94
C TYR A 39 -1.48 -10.18 6.40
N ARG A 40 -0.51 -11.00 6.00
CA ARG A 40 0.71 -10.49 5.38
C ARG A 40 0.43 -9.82 4.04
N ILE A 41 -0.41 -10.43 3.21
CA ILE A 41 -0.80 -9.86 1.91
C ILE A 41 -1.56 -8.54 2.12
N ILE A 42 -2.50 -8.50 3.07
CA ILE A 42 -3.25 -7.29 3.38
C ILE A 42 -2.30 -6.18 3.84
N ALA A 43 -1.35 -6.49 4.71
CA ALA A 43 -0.40 -5.49 5.20
C ALA A 43 0.44 -4.93 4.07
N GLU A 44 0.94 -5.78 3.17
CA GLU A 44 1.72 -5.34 2.01
C GLU A 44 0.87 -4.49 1.06
N PHE A 45 -0.36 -4.91 0.81
CA PHE A 45 -1.27 -4.15 -0.05
C PHE A 45 -1.55 -2.76 0.51
N LYS A 46 -1.81 -2.67 1.81
CA LYS A 46 -2.01 -1.37 2.49
C LYS A 46 -0.78 -0.49 2.37
N ALA A 47 0.41 -1.06 2.56
CA ALA A 47 1.66 -0.32 2.46
C ALA A 47 1.87 0.25 1.05
N ILE A 48 1.56 -0.54 0.03
CA ILE A 48 1.65 -0.09 -1.36
C ILE A 48 0.70 1.07 -1.61
N ARG A 49 -0.54 0.97 -1.13
CA ARG A 49 -1.54 2.03 -1.28
C ARG A 49 -1.14 3.28 -0.51
N PHE A 50 -0.58 3.13 0.68
CA PHE A 50 -0.08 4.25 1.47
C PHE A 50 1.02 4.99 0.71
N ALA A 51 1.99 4.26 0.17
CA ALA A 51 3.09 4.86 -0.61
C ALA A 51 2.56 5.61 -1.83
N TYR A 52 1.58 5.04 -2.52
CA TYR A 52 0.96 5.71 -3.66
C TYR A 52 0.35 7.05 -3.25
N LYS A 53 -0.40 7.06 -2.15
CA LYS A 53 -1.04 8.29 -1.66
C LYS A 53 -0.02 9.31 -1.18
N LEU A 54 1.07 8.85 -0.58
CA LEU A 54 2.15 9.73 -0.16
C LEU A 54 2.76 10.48 -1.36
N TYR A 55 3.10 9.77 -2.42
CA TYR A 55 3.67 10.38 -3.62
C TYR A 55 2.67 11.29 -4.32
N GLU A 56 1.40 10.92 -4.35
CA GLU A 56 0.34 11.78 -4.87
C GLU A 56 0.23 13.07 -4.05
N GLY A 57 0.26 12.95 -2.73
CA GLY A 57 0.16 14.09 -1.82
C GLY A 57 1.31 15.08 -1.93
N ILE A 58 2.53 14.61 -2.22
CA ILE A 58 3.67 15.50 -2.41
C ILE A 58 3.79 16.01 -3.85
N GLY A 59 2.90 15.56 -4.75
CA GLY A 59 2.93 15.99 -6.14
C GLY A 59 4.15 15.51 -6.89
N ALA A 60 4.57 14.27 -6.67
CA ALA A 60 5.77 13.71 -7.32
C ALA A 60 5.64 13.77 -8.84
N THR A 61 6.73 14.20 -9.51
CA THR A 61 6.78 14.32 -10.96
C THR A 61 8.14 13.84 -11.47
N GLY A 62 8.26 13.70 -12.80
CA GLY A 62 9.52 13.36 -13.45
C GLY A 62 10.07 12.02 -12.98
N ALA A 63 11.34 11.99 -12.63
CA ALA A 63 12.03 10.77 -12.21
C ALA A 63 11.42 10.16 -10.95
N ASN A 64 10.96 11.00 -10.03
CA ASN A 64 10.33 10.51 -8.79
C ASN A 64 9.02 9.79 -9.09
N LEU A 65 8.21 10.33 -9.98
CA LEU A 65 6.98 9.68 -10.40
C LEU A 65 7.26 8.37 -11.12
N MET A 66 8.24 8.35 -12.01
CA MET A 66 8.62 7.13 -12.74
C MET A 66 9.10 6.04 -11.80
N PHE A 67 9.89 6.41 -10.79
CA PHE A 67 10.37 5.48 -9.77
C PHE A 67 9.20 4.86 -9.01
N GLU A 68 8.24 5.69 -8.60
CA GLU A 68 7.08 5.22 -7.87
C GLU A 68 6.21 4.28 -8.73
N VAL A 69 5.97 4.63 -9.99
CA VAL A 69 5.19 3.78 -10.90
C VAL A 69 5.86 2.41 -11.03
N ARG A 70 7.19 2.39 -11.21
CA ARG A 70 7.94 1.14 -11.31
C ARG A 70 7.81 0.31 -10.04
N ASN A 71 7.95 0.95 -8.87
CA ASN A 71 7.83 0.27 -7.59
C ASN A 71 6.42 -0.28 -7.38
N GLN A 72 5.39 0.45 -7.78
CA GLN A 72 4.01 -0.03 -7.69
C GLN A 72 3.81 -1.28 -8.54
N ILE A 73 4.31 -1.29 -9.76
CA ILE A 73 4.19 -2.44 -10.65
C ILE A 73 4.89 -3.66 -10.03
N LEU A 74 6.11 -3.51 -9.54
CA LEU A 74 6.87 -4.60 -8.94
C LEU A 74 6.20 -5.11 -7.66
N ALA A 75 5.70 -4.21 -6.83
CA ALA A 75 5.06 -4.56 -5.58
C ALA A 75 3.75 -5.33 -5.81
N TYR A 76 2.91 -4.87 -6.73
CA TYR A 76 1.67 -5.58 -7.05
C TYR A 76 1.96 -6.93 -7.72
N ALA A 77 2.99 -7.02 -8.56
CA ALA A 77 3.40 -8.28 -9.16
C ALA A 77 3.81 -9.28 -8.09
N SER A 78 4.52 -8.84 -7.06
CA SER A 78 4.92 -9.69 -5.93
C SER A 78 3.71 -10.24 -5.16
N ILE A 79 2.70 -9.40 -4.90
CA ILE A 79 1.47 -9.84 -4.26
C ILE A 79 0.73 -10.85 -5.13
N TYR A 80 0.63 -10.55 -6.42
CA TYR A 80 -0.04 -11.42 -7.38
C TYR A 80 0.61 -12.80 -7.43
N GLU A 81 1.94 -12.83 -7.46
CA GLU A 81 2.71 -14.07 -7.45
C GLU A 81 2.45 -14.88 -6.17
N ALA A 82 2.42 -14.23 -5.01
CA ALA A 82 2.12 -14.90 -3.74
C ALA A 82 0.72 -15.52 -3.75
N VAL A 83 -0.26 -14.81 -4.30
CA VAL A 83 -1.64 -15.32 -4.42
C VAL A 83 -1.68 -16.53 -5.36
N LEU A 84 -0.98 -16.46 -6.49
CA LEU A 84 -0.95 -17.56 -7.44
C LEU A 84 -0.30 -18.81 -6.85
N GLU A 85 0.74 -18.65 -6.05
CA GLU A 85 1.38 -19.79 -5.38
C GLU A 85 0.43 -20.43 -4.35
N TYR A 86 -0.42 -19.64 -3.73
CA TYR A 86 -1.40 -20.15 -2.78
C TYR A 86 -2.49 -20.97 -3.47
N VAL A 87 -2.96 -20.50 -4.62
CA VAL A 87 -4.02 -21.15 -5.40
C VAL A 87 -3.47 -22.33 -6.19
#